data_db2e7e4a19d3f3e18d920ce03f7bfaf1
#
_entry.id   db2e7e4a19d3f3e18d920ce03f7bfaf1
#
_cell.length_a   1.000
_cell.length_b   1.000
_cell.length_c   1.000
_cell.angle_alpha   90.00
_cell.angle_beta   90.00
_cell.angle_gamma   90.00
#
_symmetry.space_group_name_H-M   'P 1'
#
loop_
_entity.id
_entity.type
_entity.pdbx_description
1 polymer ?
#
loop_
_entity_poly.entity_id
_entity_poly.type
_entity_poly.pdbx_seq_one_letter_code
_entity_poly.pdbx_strand_id
1 'polypeptide(L)'
;MSSPRNAPPQPDVLDEQDIQRLQDLLDQVPEPLQPLDVSAVDGFLCGLLLQPNDVAVARWLPCMTDLDARALPAGFDISPLQALVLRRHGPSQGAISARQWFDPWIFELDEEASVSECVLPWVAGFAAAMDRFPGLMQVDDPQLLEPLALIYLHFDAQDLEDADALQQVIDTLEPPAD
;
A
#
# COMPACT_ATOMS: atom_id res chain seq x y z
N MET A 1 1.68 -31.87 -27.33
CA MET A 1 0.94 -30.60 -27.08
C MET A 1 0.27 -30.73 -25.73
N SER A 2 0.92 -30.25 -24.65
CA SER A 2 0.40 -30.35 -23.29
C SER A 2 -0.35 -29.05 -23.00
N SER A 3 -1.64 -29.16 -22.77
CA SER A 3 -2.51 -28.05 -22.31
C SER A 3 -2.03 -27.55 -20.95
N PRO A 4 -2.03 -26.24 -20.68
CA PRO A 4 -1.77 -25.72 -19.35
C PRO A 4 -2.84 -26.23 -18.40
N ARG A 5 -2.43 -26.87 -17.32
CA ARG A 5 -3.32 -27.26 -16.24
C ARG A 5 -3.83 -25.97 -15.60
N ASN A 6 -5.14 -25.77 -15.78
CA ASN A 6 -5.91 -24.78 -15.05
C ASN A 6 -5.81 -25.15 -13.55
N ALA A 7 -4.99 -24.44 -12.79
CA ALA A 7 -4.98 -24.59 -11.34
C ALA A 7 -6.36 -24.14 -10.83
N PRO A 8 -6.98 -24.84 -9.87
CA PRO A 8 -8.24 -24.39 -9.31
C PRO A 8 -8.02 -23.00 -8.68
N PRO A 9 -9.00 -22.09 -8.79
CA PRO A 9 -8.89 -20.77 -8.18
C PRO A 9 -8.62 -20.94 -6.68
N GLN A 10 -7.55 -20.34 -6.19
CA GLN A 10 -7.27 -20.31 -4.77
C GLN A 10 -8.33 -19.39 -4.13
N PRO A 11 -9.13 -19.89 -3.18
CA PRO A 11 -10.28 -19.14 -2.64
C PRO A 11 -9.91 -17.87 -1.86
N ASP A 12 -8.62 -17.65 -1.62
CA ASP A 12 -8.11 -16.53 -0.82
C ASP A 12 -7.58 -15.35 -1.64
N VAL A 13 -7.41 -15.51 -2.96
CA VAL A 13 -6.92 -14.43 -3.83
C VAL A 13 -8.11 -13.67 -4.38
N LEU A 14 -8.08 -12.32 -4.24
CA LEU A 14 -9.09 -11.43 -4.82
C LEU A 14 -8.97 -11.43 -6.35
N ASP A 15 -10.10 -11.57 -7.02
CA ASP A 15 -10.20 -11.38 -8.47
C ASP A 15 -10.56 -9.93 -8.83
N GLU A 16 -10.62 -9.62 -10.13
CA GLU A 16 -10.96 -8.28 -10.61
C GLU A 16 -12.32 -7.79 -10.11
N GLN A 17 -13.30 -8.68 -9.95
CA GLN A 17 -14.63 -8.32 -9.44
C GLN A 17 -14.58 -7.99 -7.95
N ASP A 18 -13.78 -8.71 -7.17
CA ASP A 18 -13.55 -8.42 -5.75
C ASP A 18 -12.85 -7.06 -5.58
N ILE A 19 -11.86 -6.76 -6.43
CA ILE A 19 -11.14 -5.48 -6.43
C ILE A 19 -12.10 -4.33 -6.76
N GLN A 20 -12.90 -4.47 -7.83
CA GLN A 20 -13.90 -3.47 -8.17
C GLN A 20 -14.92 -3.28 -7.04
N ARG A 21 -15.37 -4.37 -6.43
CA ARG A 21 -16.27 -4.30 -5.28
C ARG A 21 -15.65 -3.59 -4.09
N LEU A 22 -14.35 -3.79 -3.85
CA LEU A 22 -13.64 -3.07 -2.79
C LEU A 22 -13.64 -1.57 -3.08
N GLN A 23 -13.34 -1.15 -4.31
CA GLN A 23 -13.41 0.26 -4.73
C GLN A 23 -14.82 0.84 -4.50
N ASP A 24 -15.85 0.15 -4.98
CA ASP A 24 -17.25 0.57 -4.81
C ASP A 24 -17.64 0.76 -3.32
N LEU A 25 -17.08 -0.06 -2.42
CA LEU A 25 -17.32 0.05 -0.99
C LEU A 25 -16.56 1.21 -0.36
N LEU A 26 -15.34 1.49 -0.83
CA LEU A 26 -14.55 2.65 -0.41
C LEU A 26 -15.24 3.95 -0.84
N ASP A 27 -15.76 4.00 -2.08
CA ASP A 27 -16.48 5.16 -2.63
C ASP A 27 -17.79 5.46 -1.88
N GLN A 28 -18.35 4.49 -1.16
CA GLN A 28 -19.54 4.68 -0.32
C GLN A 28 -19.22 5.26 1.07
N VAL A 29 -17.96 5.37 1.43
CA VAL A 29 -17.57 5.99 2.70
C VAL A 29 -17.97 7.47 2.68
N PRO A 30 -18.78 7.92 3.64
CA PRO A 30 -19.35 9.26 3.56
C PRO A 30 -18.37 10.35 3.95
N GLU A 31 -18.48 11.49 3.33
CA GLU A 31 -17.79 12.71 3.77
C GLU A 31 -18.13 13.05 5.26
N PRO A 32 -17.20 13.63 6.01
CA PRO A 32 -15.90 14.19 5.61
C PRO A 32 -14.72 13.18 5.68
N LEU A 33 -15.00 11.88 5.75
CA LEU A 33 -13.98 10.85 5.77
C LEU A 33 -13.30 10.75 4.40
N GLN A 34 -12.03 10.37 4.40
CA GLN A 34 -11.21 10.29 3.20
C GLN A 34 -10.67 8.86 3.06
N PRO A 35 -11.45 7.95 2.42
CA PRO A 35 -11.00 6.59 2.19
C PRO A 35 -9.83 6.53 1.21
N LEU A 36 -9.02 5.49 1.36
CA LEU A 36 -8.03 5.14 0.35
C LEU A 36 -8.73 4.58 -0.91
N ASP A 37 -8.10 4.70 -2.07
CA ASP A 37 -8.47 3.89 -3.24
C ASP A 37 -7.84 2.48 -3.14
N VAL A 38 -8.23 1.55 -4.03
CA VAL A 38 -7.75 0.16 -3.97
C VAL A 38 -6.24 0.04 -4.13
N SER A 39 -5.62 0.88 -4.97
CA SER A 39 -4.17 0.90 -5.16
C SER A 39 -3.46 1.37 -3.89
N ALA A 40 -3.95 2.45 -3.27
CA ALA A 40 -3.44 2.95 -2.01
C ALA A 40 -3.67 1.97 -0.84
N VAL A 41 -4.79 1.24 -0.83
CA VAL A 41 -5.02 0.14 0.15
C VAL A 41 -3.91 -0.90 0.03
N ASP A 42 -3.58 -1.35 -1.18
CA ASP A 42 -2.54 -2.35 -1.40
C ASP A 42 -1.15 -1.85 -0.99
N GLY A 43 -0.82 -0.62 -1.38
CA GLY A 43 0.42 0.05 -0.96
C GLY A 43 0.52 0.19 0.56
N PHE A 44 -0.56 0.61 1.22
CA PHE A 44 -0.63 0.72 2.67
C PHE A 44 -0.42 -0.64 3.35
N LEU A 45 -1.07 -1.70 2.87
CA LEU A 45 -0.86 -3.06 3.39
C LEU A 45 0.58 -3.52 3.22
N CYS A 46 1.23 -3.21 2.09
CA CYS A 46 2.64 -3.53 1.87
C CYS A 46 3.52 -2.81 2.89
N GLY A 47 3.36 -1.49 3.04
CA GLY A 47 4.11 -0.71 4.03
C GLY A 47 3.89 -1.19 5.48
N LEU A 48 2.67 -1.60 5.80
CA LEU A 48 2.32 -2.18 7.09
C LEU A 48 3.03 -3.52 7.35
N LEU A 49 3.06 -4.40 6.36
CA LEU A 49 3.64 -5.74 6.46
C LEU A 49 5.16 -5.73 6.52
N LEU A 50 5.80 -4.63 6.12
CA LEU A 50 7.25 -4.43 6.23
C LEU A 50 7.67 -3.88 7.59
N GLN A 51 6.74 -3.55 8.49
CA GLN A 51 7.10 -3.07 9.81
C GLN A 51 7.86 -4.14 10.61
N PRO A 52 8.87 -3.74 11.43
CA PRO A 52 9.68 -4.70 12.19
C PRO A 52 8.89 -5.46 13.26
N ASN A 53 7.72 -4.94 13.64
CA ASN A 53 6.81 -5.58 14.57
C ASN A 53 5.40 -5.61 13.99
N ASP A 54 4.68 -6.70 14.23
CA ASP A 54 3.29 -6.84 13.81
C ASP A 54 2.41 -5.72 14.39
N VAL A 55 1.64 -5.10 13.52
CA VAL A 55 0.65 -4.09 13.91
C VAL A 55 -0.72 -4.73 14.01
N ALA A 56 -1.35 -4.62 15.19
CA ALA A 56 -2.66 -5.21 15.41
C ALA A 56 -3.72 -4.66 14.43
N VAL A 57 -4.55 -5.54 13.88
CA VAL A 57 -5.61 -5.23 12.87
C VAL A 57 -6.48 -4.04 13.31
N ALA A 58 -6.88 -4.00 14.58
CA ALA A 58 -7.70 -2.92 15.12
C ALA A 58 -7.06 -1.52 15.04
N ARG A 59 -5.74 -1.44 14.85
CA ARG A 59 -5.02 -0.16 14.72
C ARG A 59 -4.94 0.34 13.30
N TRP A 60 -4.82 -0.55 12.32
CA TRP A 60 -4.59 -0.16 10.93
C TRP A 60 -5.84 -0.28 10.04
N LEU A 61 -6.75 -1.20 10.34
CA LEU A 61 -7.94 -1.41 9.51
C LEU A 61 -8.83 -0.17 9.38
N PRO A 62 -9.03 0.67 10.43
CA PRO A 62 -9.76 1.93 10.30
C PRO A 62 -9.11 2.93 9.33
N CYS A 63 -7.79 2.83 9.09
CA CYS A 63 -7.10 3.72 8.15
C CYS A 63 -7.54 3.53 6.70
N MET A 64 -8.19 2.42 6.36
CA MET A 64 -8.73 2.19 5.01
C MET A 64 -9.84 3.17 4.66
N THR A 65 -10.62 3.58 5.64
CA THR A 65 -11.74 4.51 5.46
C THR A 65 -11.39 5.95 5.82
N ASP A 66 -10.32 6.15 6.57
CA ASP A 66 -9.81 7.46 6.93
C ASP A 66 -8.42 7.32 7.59
N LEU A 67 -7.40 7.98 7.04
CA LEU A 67 -6.02 7.87 7.55
C LEU A 67 -5.88 8.32 9.01
N ASP A 68 -6.71 9.24 9.47
CA ASP A 68 -6.78 9.67 10.87
C ASP A 68 -7.55 8.67 11.75
N ALA A 69 -8.08 7.61 11.15
CA ALA A 69 -8.92 6.61 11.80
C ALA A 69 -10.14 7.20 12.53
N ARG A 70 -10.72 8.26 11.95
CA ARG A 70 -11.95 8.85 12.45
C ARG A 70 -13.09 7.83 12.39
N ALA A 71 -14.00 7.94 13.35
CA ALA A 71 -15.11 6.99 13.46
C ALA A 71 -16.09 7.11 12.28
N LEU A 72 -16.49 5.96 11.75
CA LEU A 72 -17.58 5.88 10.76
C LEU A 72 -18.93 6.32 11.39
N PRO A 73 -19.83 6.90 10.60
CA PRO A 73 -21.18 7.22 11.05
C PRO A 73 -21.94 5.98 11.55
N ALA A 74 -22.82 6.20 12.52
CA ALA A 74 -23.68 5.14 13.03
C ALA A 74 -24.54 4.56 11.88
N GLY A 75 -24.54 3.23 11.76
CA GLY A 75 -25.30 2.50 10.72
C GLY A 75 -24.53 2.22 9.44
N PHE A 76 -23.32 2.70 9.28
CA PHE A 76 -22.47 2.29 8.15
C PHE A 76 -21.93 0.88 8.39
N ASP A 77 -22.29 -0.06 7.50
CA ASP A 77 -21.77 -1.44 7.58
C ASP A 77 -20.42 -1.56 6.86
N ILE A 78 -19.35 -1.55 7.64
CA ILE A 78 -17.98 -1.72 7.14
C ILE A 78 -17.59 -3.19 6.90
N SER A 79 -18.38 -4.13 7.37
CA SER A 79 -17.99 -5.57 7.36
C SER A 79 -17.60 -6.11 6.00
N PRO A 80 -18.30 -5.79 4.88
CA PRO A 80 -17.92 -6.27 3.56
C PRO A 80 -16.55 -5.72 3.10
N LEU A 81 -16.27 -4.44 3.38
CA LEU A 81 -14.98 -3.80 3.08
C LEU A 81 -13.86 -4.47 3.87
N GLN A 82 -14.05 -4.64 5.17
CA GLN A 82 -13.06 -5.28 6.04
C GLN A 82 -12.74 -6.71 5.58
N ALA A 83 -13.76 -7.47 5.17
CA ALA A 83 -13.55 -8.83 4.68
C ALA A 83 -12.64 -8.87 3.44
N LEU A 84 -12.83 -7.96 2.48
CA LEU A 84 -12.00 -7.89 1.27
C LEU A 84 -10.56 -7.45 1.59
N VAL A 85 -10.40 -6.43 2.43
CA VAL A 85 -9.06 -5.98 2.84
C VAL A 85 -8.29 -7.08 3.57
N LEU A 86 -8.92 -7.83 4.47
CA LEU A 86 -8.29 -8.94 5.18
C LEU A 86 -7.96 -10.10 4.24
N ARG A 87 -8.78 -10.37 3.21
CA ARG A 87 -8.48 -11.35 2.15
C ARG A 87 -7.26 -10.96 1.32
N ARG A 88 -6.97 -9.67 1.14
CA ARG A 88 -5.74 -9.20 0.49
C ARG A 88 -4.54 -9.27 1.44
N HIS A 89 -4.72 -8.88 2.70
CA HIS A 89 -3.66 -8.85 3.71
C HIS A 89 -3.01 -10.22 3.91
N GLY A 90 -3.78 -11.30 4.06
CA GLY A 90 -3.27 -12.64 4.35
C GLY A 90 -2.29 -13.17 3.30
N PRO A 91 -2.68 -13.26 2.01
CA PRO A 91 -1.78 -13.69 0.93
C PRO A 91 -0.55 -12.80 0.77
N SER A 92 -0.69 -11.46 0.89
CA SER A 92 0.42 -10.52 0.83
C SER A 92 1.42 -10.76 1.97
N GLN A 93 0.94 -10.98 3.19
CA GLN A 93 1.77 -11.35 4.34
C GLN A 93 2.54 -12.64 4.07
N GLY A 94 1.88 -13.66 3.54
CA GLY A 94 2.50 -14.93 3.18
C GLY A 94 3.60 -14.76 2.14
N ALA A 95 3.35 -14.00 1.07
CA ALA A 95 4.31 -13.76 0.00
C ALA A 95 5.54 -12.99 0.51
N ILE A 96 5.34 -11.89 1.24
CA ILE A 96 6.43 -11.07 1.82
C ILE A 96 7.26 -11.92 2.79
N SER A 97 6.63 -12.65 3.70
CA SER A 97 7.32 -13.51 4.68
C SER A 97 8.12 -14.62 4.02
N ALA A 98 7.63 -15.17 2.92
CA ALA A 98 8.30 -16.20 2.13
C ALA A 98 9.30 -15.63 1.11
N ARG A 99 9.46 -14.30 1.02
CA ARG A 99 10.25 -13.59 0.00
C ARG A 99 9.87 -14.01 -1.42
N GLN A 100 8.57 -14.18 -1.63
CA GLN A 100 7.99 -14.51 -2.93
C GLN A 100 7.49 -13.25 -3.61
N TRP A 101 7.45 -13.29 -4.94
CA TRP A 101 6.81 -12.25 -5.72
C TRP A 101 5.31 -12.17 -5.38
N PHE A 102 4.79 -10.97 -5.26
CA PHE A 102 3.35 -10.67 -5.28
C PHE A 102 3.09 -9.59 -6.31
N ASP A 103 1.89 -9.55 -6.86
CA ASP A 103 1.48 -8.58 -7.87
C ASP A 103 0.85 -7.36 -7.18
N PRO A 104 1.51 -6.18 -7.22
CA PRO A 104 0.96 -4.97 -6.62
C PRO A 104 -0.24 -4.47 -7.43
N TRP A 105 -1.23 -3.90 -6.77
CA TRP A 105 -2.41 -3.34 -7.43
C TRP A 105 -2.10 -1.95 -8.03
N ILE A 106 -1.41 -1.97 -9.15
CA ILE A 106 -1.08 -0.79 -9.95
C ILE A 106 -1.88 -0.89 -11.24
N PHE A 107 -2.70 0.11 -11.52
CA PHE A 107 -3.60 0.12 -12.66
C PHE A 107 -3.17 1.19 -13.66
N GLU A 108 -3.31 0.87 -14.95
CA GLU A 108 -3.15 1.87 -16.01
C GLU A 108 -4.30 2.87 -15.93
N LEU A 109 -3.98 4.17 -15.92
CA LEU A 109 -4.98 5.24 -15.83
C LEU A 109 -5.58 5.54 -17.20
N ASP A 110 -4.73 5.93 -18.16
CA ASP A 110 -5.08 6.16 -19.56
C ASP A 110 -3.82 6.01 -20.43
N GLU A 111 -4.00 6.10 -21.77
CA GLU A 111 -2.91 5.90 -22.74
C GLU A 111 -1.83 7.01 -22.67
N GLU A 112 -2.11 8.15 -22.06
CA GLU A 112 -1.19 9.28 -21.93
C GLU A 112 -0.49 9.32 -20.56
N ALA A 113 -0.99 8.56 -19.58
CA ALA A 113 -0.45 8.54 -18.23
C ALA A 113 0.97 7.95 -18.20
N SER A 114 1.87 8.62 -17.50
CA SER A 114 3.21 8.10 -17.23
C SER A 114 3.18 6.92 -16.25
N VAL A 115 4.22 6.10 -16.26
CA VAL A 115 4.37 5.01 -15.30
C VAL A 115 4.31 5.53 -13.86
N SER A 116 4.92 6.68 -13.58
CA SER A 116 4.89 7.28 -12.24
C SER A 116 3.49 7.67 -11.80
N GLU A 117 2.66 8.23 -12.70
CA GLU A 117 1.26 8.56 -12.39
C GLU A 117 0.43 7.32 -12.07
N CYS A 118 0.66 6.21 -12.78
CA CYS A 118 -0.02 4.94 -12.50
C CYS A 118 0.42 4.33 -11.15
N VAL A 119 1.68 4.52 -10.77
CA VAL A 119 2.26 3.96 -9.53
C VAL A 119 1.95 4.85 -8.31
N LEU A 120 1.75 6.15 -8.52
CA LEU A 120 1.62 7.15 -7.46
C LEU A 120 0.56 6.80 -6.39
N PRO A 121 -0.67 6.35 -6.72
CA PRO A 121 -1.65 5.98 -5.69
C PRO A 121 -1.14 4.87 -4.75
N TRP A 122 -0.48 3.86 -5.32
CA TRP A 122 0.13 2.78 -4.53
C TRP A 122 1.23 3.29 -3.60
N VAL A 123 2.13 4.13 -4.13
CA VAL A 123 3.22 4.76 -3.35
C VAL A 123 2.67 5.66 -2.26
N ALA A 124 1.61 6.43 -2.54
CA ALA A 124 0.95 7.27 -1.54
C ALA A 124 0.38 6.44 -0.38
N GLY A 125 -0.25 5.30 -0.67
CA GLY A 125 -0.71 4.37 0.35
C GLY A 125 0.43 3.78 1.17
N PHE A 126 1.53 3.39 0.52
CA PHE A 126 2.74 2.90 1.19
C PHE A 126 3.33 3.96 2.13
N ALA A 127 3.49 5.19 1.67
CA ALA A 127 3.99 6.31 2.47
C ALA A 127 3.09 6.61 3.68
N ALA A 128 1.76 6.59 3.48
CA ALA A 128 0.80 6.77 4.57
C ALA A 128 0.95 5.69 5.66
N ALA A 129 1.28 4.44 5.30
CA ALA A 129 1.59 3.40 6.28
C ALA A 129 2.89 3.69 7.03
N MET A 130 3.93 4.20 6.35
CA MET A 130 5.18 4.60 6.99
C MET A 130 4.99 5.75 7.97
N ASP A 131 4.20 6.76 7.63
CA ASP A 131 3.88 7.89 8.50
C ASP A 131 3.09 7.45 9.72
N ARG A 132 2.11 6.57 9.51
CA ARG A 132 1.25 6.10 10.61
C ARG A 132 1.95 5.11 11.53
N PHE A 133 2.84 4.30 10.99
CA PHE A 133 3.60 3.26 11.67
C PHE A 133 5.09 3.36 11.32
N PRO A 134 5.83 4.30 11.91
CA PRO A 134 7.19 4.64 11.48
C PRO A 134 8.27 3.66 11.94
N GLY A 135 7.92 2.47 12.40
CA GLY A 135 8.88 1.50 12.94
C GLY A 135 9.97 1.12 11.95
N LEU A 136 9.63 0.92 10.68
CA LEU A 136 10.61 0.59 9.64
C LEU A 136 11.59 1.76 9.39
N MET A 137 11.09 2.99 9.36
CA MET A 137 11.91 4.20 9.15
C MET A 137 12.87 4.50 10.31
N GLN A 138 12.68 3.85 11.46
CA GLN A 138 13.56 3.96 12.63
C GLN A 138 14.65 2.89 12.64
N VAL A 139 14.64 1.97 11.68
CA VAL A 139 15.70 0.96 11.55
C VAL A 139 16.89 1.60 10.83
N ASP A 140 18.01 1.69 11.54
CA ASP A 140 19.26 2.24 11.00
C ASP A 140 20.01 1.14 10.21
N ASP A 141 19.49 0.82 9.02
CA ASP A 141 20.08 -0.16 8.10
C ASP A 141 20.07 0.38 6.66
N PRO A 142 21.25 0.75 6.13
CA PRO A 142 21.35 1.27 4.76
C PRO A 142 20.76 0.35 3.68
N GLN A 143 20.78 -0.98 3.89
CA GLN A 143 20.22 -1.95 2.94
C GLN A 143 18.69 -1.87 2.83
N LEU A 144 18.03 -1.31 3.84
CA LEU A 144 16.59 -1.06 3.82
C LEU A 144 16.26 0.30 3.22
N LEU A 145 17.12 1.29 3.39
CA LEU A 145 16.88 2.66 2.95
C LEU A 145 16.92 2.80 1.42
N GLU A 146 17.82 2.08 0.74
CA GLU A 146 17.95 2.14 -0.71
C GLU A 146 16.65 1.74 -1.45
N PRO A 147 16.04 0.56 -1.19
CA PRO A 147 14.77 0.21 -1.81
C PRO A 147 13.63 1.18 -1.46
N LEU A 148 13.60 1.71 -0.23
CA LEU A 148 12.61 2.70 0.18
C LEU A 148 12.76 3.99 -0.60
N ALA A 149 13.98 4.50 -0.77
CA ALA A 149 14.24 5.69 -1.57
C ALA A 149 13.75 5.51 -3.03
N LEU A 150 13.95 4.32 -3.63
CA LEU A 150 13.47 4.02 -4.98
C LEU A 150 11.93 4.10 -5.07
N ILE A 151 11.21 3.63 -4.05
CA ILE A 151 9.75 3.77 -3.99
C ILE A 151 9.35 5.25 -3.95
N TYR A 152 10.02 6.04 -3.11
CA TYR A 152 9.73 7.47 -2.93
C TYR A 152 10.11 8.34 -4.13
N LEU A 153 10.94 7.86 -5.07
CA LEU A 153 11.24 8.58 -6.31
C LEU A 153 10.02 8.80 -7.23
N HIS A 154 8.92 8.08 -7.00
CA HIS A 154 7.67 8.27 -7.75
C HIS A 154 6.85 9.47 -7.28
N PHE A 155 7.14 10.05 -6.12
CA PHE A 155 6.56 11.32 -5.73
C PHE A 155 7.15 12.46 -6.57
N ASP A 156 6.31 13.38 -7.02
CA ASP A 156 6.80 14.65 -7.56
C ASP A 156 7.45 15.44 -6.42
N ALA A 157 8.55 16.16 -6.73
CA ALA A 157 9.22 17.01 -5.75
C ALA A 157 8.29 18.08 -5.14
N GLN A 158 7.18 18.41 -5.80
CA GLN A 158 6.16 19.34 -5.31
C GLN A 158 5.22 18.71 -4.28
N ASP A 159 5.07 17.37 -4.30
CA ASP A 159 4.21 16.64 -3.36
C ASP A 159 4.95 16.24 -2.07
N LEU A 160 6.26 16.44 -2.05
CA LEU A 160 7.07 16.28 -0.84
C LEU A 160 7.07 17.61 -0.09
N GLU A 161 6.39 17.69 1.05
CA GLU A 161 6.41 18.87 1.94
C GLU A 161 7.83 19.22 2.41
N ASP A 162 8.78 18.30 2.24
CA ASP A 162 10.18 18.50 2.61
C ASP A 162 11.12 17.82 1.59
N ALA A 163 11.41 18.54 0.48
CA ALA A 163 12.39 18.12 -0.52
C ALA A 163 13.80 17.95 0.09
N ASP A 164 14.10 18.64 1.20
CA ASP A 164 15.37 18.52 1.91
C ASP A 164 15.49 17.16 2.62
N ALA A 165 14.37 16.58 3.10
CA ALA A 165 14.38 15.25 3.70
C ALA A 165 14.68 14.17 2.67
N LEU A 166 14.16 14.26 1.45
CA LEU A 166 14.48 13.34 0.36
C LEU A 166 15.94 13.45 -0.05
N GLN A 167 16.47 14.68 -0.16
CA GLN A 167 17.87 14.91 -0.48
C GLN A 167 18.78 14.34 0.60
N GLN A 168 18.46 14.47 1.89
CA GLN A 168 19.21 13.86 2.97
C GLN A 168 19.21 12.33 2.89
N VAL A 169 18.11 11.71 2.49
CA VAL A 169 18.04 10.26 2.28
C VAL A 169 18.93 9.85 1.12
N ILE A 170 18.90 10.56 0.00
CA ILE A 170 19.75 10.29 -1.17
C ILE A 170 21.24 10.47 -0.81
N ASP A 171 21.58 11.56 -0.10
CA ASP A 171 22.96 11.86 0.31
C ASP A 171 23.53 10.81 1.30
N THR A 172 22.65 10.16 2.09
CA THR A 172 23.07 9.05 2.97
C THR A 172 23.26 7.73 2.24
N LEU A 173 22.69 7.60 1.02
CA LEU A 173 22.83 6.39 0.17
C LEU A 173 24.05 6.46 -0.74
N GLU A 174 24.61 7.65 -1.01
CA GLU A 174 25.85 7.77 -1.75
C GLU A 174 27.02 7.34 -0.84
N PRO A 175 27.79 6.28 -1.22
CA PRO A 175 28.98 5.94 -0.47
C PRO A 175 29.95 7.13 -0.49
N PRO A 176 30.68 7.40 0.62
CA PRO A 176 31.66 8.48 0.62
C PRO A 176 32.63 8.26 -0.54
N ALA A 177 32.79 9.28 -1.37
CA ALA A 177 33.75 9.28 -2.47
C ALA A 177 35.15 9.09 -1.86
N ASP A 178 35.88 8.03 -2.27
CA ASP A 178 37.30 7.79 -1.95
C ASP A 178 38.19 8.88 -2.53
#